data_be402157f3334db03958ec752b9375ef
#
_entry.id   be402157f3334db03958ec752b9375ef
#
_cell.length_a   1.000
_cell.length_b   1.000
_cell.length_c   1.000
_cell.angle_alpha   90.00
_cell.angle_beta   90.00
_cell.angle_gamma   90.00
#
_symmetry.space_group_name_H-M   'P 1'
#
loop_
_entity.id
_entity.type
_entity.pdbx_description
1 polymer ?
#
loop_
_entity_poly.entity_id
_entity_poly.type
_entity_poly.pdbx_seq_one_letter_code
_entity_poly.pdbx_strand_id
1 'polypeptide(L)'
;MRAYDVVIIGSGVGGGSVALQLAGTQAQVLILERGPMLPREAQNWDPEQVFCERRYHTKETWYADGRAFQPGMFYFVGGSTKFYGTAMFRFREKDFEALQHPEGVSPAWPVRYQELEPWYGQAEQIFGVRGQAGTDPSDPPRSTPYAHAPIPHEPVIDAIAGKLRAQGLQPFPMPSAVDYGPQGTCQRCANCDAFPCKINAKGDAEIKLIAPARRSSNIELMTNALVEKLETDASGRKVVAAVVNVNGVRQRIVAHTFVVSAGAINSAALLLRSANASNPRGLANSADVVGRHYMTHNTSALMAVHPFKTNKTHFPKTLAVHDYYFGESAGDMPLGSLQLLGKIKEPMLRGALGSVPRFVRAALANHSVDWYAQSEDLPHPDSRITIRPDGAINLHWQRSNMQTHHRWVAKCKEILRATGYPIVLSAPFGTDVVSHQCGTVRFGSDAATSALDPLCKAWDHDNLYVMDSSFFPSSAAVNPALTVAAQGLRVGAHIRENVVQ
;
A
#
# COMPACT_ATOMS: atom_id res chain seq x y z
N MET A 1 -22.29 22.21 18.52
CA MET A 1 -21.58 21.28 17.61
C MET A 1 -21.48 19.94 18.31
N ARG A 2 -21.80 18.84 17.64
CA ARG A 2 -21.61 17.51 18.20
C ARG A 2 -20.09 17.26 18.32
N ALA A 3 -19.61 16.87 19.49
CA ALA A 3 -18.24 16.42 19.69
C ALA A 3 -18.19 14.90 19.46
N TYR A 4 -17.15 14.43 18.77
CA TYR A 4 -16.88 13.01 18.60
C TYR A 4 -15.82 12.56 19.62
N ASP A 5 -15.84 11.29 19.99
CA ASP A 5 -14.77 10.73 20.80
C ASP A 5 -13.53 10.49 19.95
N VAL A 6 -13.72 9.98 18.72
CA VAL A 6 -12.62 9.73 17.77
C VAL A 6 -12.98 10.25 16.39
N VAL A 7 -12.07 11.00 15.76
CA VAL A 7 -12.11 11.35 14.35
C VAL A 7 -10.99 10.62 13.62
N ILE A 8 -11.36 9.83 12.61
CA ILE A 8 -10.43 9.10 11.72
C ILE A 8 -10.38 9.82 10.38
N ILE A 9 -9.20 10.24 9.92
CA ILE A 9 -9.00 11.01 8.71
C ILE A 9 -8.44 10.10 7.62
N GLY A 10 -9.29 9.64 6.75
CA GLY A 10 -9.02 8.65 5.70
C GLY A 10 -9.66 7.29 5.96
N SER A 11 -10.24 6.71 4.93
CA SER A 11 -10.98 5.44 4.95
C SER A 11 -10.20 4.27 4.33
N GLY A 12 -8.89 4.41 4.17
CA GLY A 12 -8.00 3.36 3.70
C GLY A 12 -7.84 2.21 4.71
N VAL A 13 -6.89 1.31 4.44
CA VAL A 13 -6.65 0.12 5.28
C VAL A 13 -6.39 0.51 6.75
N GLY A 14 -5.54 1.49 7.00
CA GLY A 14 -5.19 1.89 8.37
C GLY A 14 -6.39 2.43 9.14
N GLY A 15 -7.05 3.48 8.61
CA GLY A 15 -8.22 4.08 9.24
C GLY A 15 -9.40 3.12 9.34
N GLY A 16 -9.61 2.28 8.32
CA GLY A 16 -10.62 1.23 8.33
C GLY A 16 -10.38 0.18 9.41
N SER A 17 -9.13 -0.22 9.65
CA SER A 17 -8.77 -1.19 10.70
C SER A 17 -9.04 -0.62 12.10
N VAL A 18 -8.69 0.66 12.34
CA VAL A 18 -9.02 1.34 13.60
C VAL A 18 -10.54 1.45 13.76
N ALA A 19 -11.25 1.88 12.72
CA ALA A 19 -12.72 2.00 12.78
C ALA A 19 -13.41 0.68 13.10
N LEU A 20 -12.93 -0.44 12.54
CA LEU A 20 -13.48 -1.76 12.79
C LEU A 20 -13.30 -2.18 14.26
N GLN A 21 -12.16 -1.87 14.88
CA GLN A 21 -11.91 -2.15 16.30
C GLN A 21 -12.78 -1.31 17.24
N LEU A 22 -13.19 -0.12 16.81
CA LEU A 22 -14.05 0.78 17.59
C LEU A 22 -15.54 0.54 17.34
N ALA A 23 -15.90 -0.28 16.36
CA ALA A 23 -17.29 -0.61 16.08
C ALA A 23 -17.93 -1.38 17.28
N GLY A 24 -19.13 -0.95 17.68
CA GLY A 24 -19.86 -1.54 18.81
C GLY A 24 -19.41 -1.08 20.19
N THR A 25 -18.48 -0.15 20.30
CA THR A 25 -18.14 0.54 21.56
C THR A 25 -19.13 1.68 21.85
N GLN A 26 -19.00 2.32 23.01
CA GLN A 26 -19.78 3.52 23.35
C GLN A 26 -19.27 4.78 22.65
N ALA A 27 -18.03 4.77 22.16
CA ALA A 27 -17.39 5.92 21.52
C ALA A 27 -18.07 6.32 20.21
N GLN A 28 -18.35 7.60 20.04
CA GLN A 28 -18.86 8.17 18.79
C GLN A 28 -17.70 8.44 17.83
N VAL A 29 -17.65 7.71 16.72
CA VAL A 29 -16.52 7.73 15.76
C VAL A 29 -16.99 8.32 14.44
N LEU A 30 -16.26 9.32 13.95
CA LEU A 30 -16.45 9.89 12.62
C LEU A 30 -15.25 9.56 11.72
N ILE A 31 -15.52 8.96 10.57
CA ILE A 31 -14.55 8.77 9.50
C ILE A 31 -14.71 9.89 8.48
N LEU A 32 -13.66 10.65 8.21
CA LEU A 32 -13.61 11.71 7.20
C LEU A 32 -12.87 11.19 5.96
N GLU A 33 -13.56 11.03 4.85
CA GLU A 33 -12.97 10.62 3.58
C GLU A 33 -13.08 11.75 2.55
N ARG A 34 -11.95 12.14 1.97
CA ARG A 34 -11.91 13.24 0.99
C ARG A 34 -12.60 12.91 -0.32
N GLY A 35 -12.63 11.65 -0.70
CA GLY A 35 -13.26 11.18 -1.93
C GLY A 35 -14.69 10.67 -1.73
N PRO A 36 -15.42 10.43 -2.85
CA PRO A 36 -16.73 9.79 -2.84
C PRO A 36 -16.63 8.26 -2.70
N MET A 37 -17.79 7.59 -2.67
CA MET A 37 -17.86 6.17 -2.99
C MET A 37 -17.41 5.92 -4.44
N LEU A 38 -16.66 4.83 -4.66
CA LEU A 38 -16.26 4.46 -6.02
C LEU A 38 -17.50 4.01 -6.83
N PRO A 39 -17.78 4.61 -7.99
CA PRO A 39 -18.92 4.21 -8.81
C PRO A 39 -18.72 2.80 -9.38
N ARG A 40 -19.82 2.04 -9.47
CA ARG A 40 -19.86 0.73 -10.12
C ARG A 40 -20.38 0.87 -11.52
N GLU A 41 -19.47 0.97 -12.49
CA GLU A 41 -19.80 1.31 -13.87
C GLU A 41 -18.98 0.45 -14.86
N ALA A 42 -19.36 0.47 -16.14
CA ALA A 42 -18.66 -0.32 -17.15
C ALA A 42 -17.20 0.10 -17.32
N GLN A 43 -16.90 1.37 -17.12
CA GLN A 43 -15.58 1.99 -17.19
C GLN A 43 -14.58 1.42 -16.17
N ASN A 44 -15.05 0.80 -15.07
CA ASN A 44 -14.18 0.13 -14.12
C ASN A 44 -13.31 -0.96 -14.77
N TRP A 45 -13.80 -1.58 -15.83
CA TRP A 45 -13.11 -2.68 -16.52
C TRP A 45 -12.59 -2.30 -17.91
N ASP A 46 -12.68 -1.02 -18.27
CA ASP A 46 -12.16 -0.50 -19.53
C ASP A 46 -10.72 0.01 -19.35
N PRO A 47 -9.69 -0.64 -19.95
CA PRO A 47 -8.31 -0.22 -19.80
C PRO A 47 -8.02 1.15 -20.43
N GLU A 48 -8.78 1.60 -21.42
CA GLU A 48 -8.68 2.95 -21.98
C GLU A 48 -9.07 3.99 -20.93
N GLN A 49 -10.24 3.80 -20.29
CA GLN A 49 -10.76 4.72 -19.28
C GLN A 49 -9.86 4.77 -18.02
N VAL A 50 -9.36 3.61 -17.59
CA VAL A 50 -8.56 3.52 -16.37
C VAL A 50 -7.15 4.10 -16.57
N PHE A 51 -6.46 3.75 -17.66
CA PHE A 51 -5.04 4.08 -17.83
C PHE A 51 -4.77 5.26 -18.76
N CYS A 52 -5.52 5.40 -19.84
CA CYS A 52 -5.29 6.47 -20.81
C CYS A 52 -6.05 7.73 -20.45
N GLU A 53 -7.36 7.63 -20.22
CA GLU A 53 -8.20 8.75 -19.79
C GLU A 53 -7.99 9.11 -18.30
N ARG A 54 -7.35 8.24 -17.53
CA ARG A 54 -7.09 8.43 -16.09
C ARG A 54 -8.35 8.83 -15.31
N ARG A 55 -9.50 8.20 -15.63
CA ARG A 55 -10.85 8.56 -15.13
C ARG A 55 -10.91 8.63 -13.60
N TYR A 56 -10.22 7.75 -12.91
CA TYR A 56 -10.28 7.61 -11.45
C TYR A 56 -9.12 8.29 -10.72
N HIS A 57 -8.13 8.82 -11.44
CA HIS A 57 -7.01 9.50 -10.83
C HIS A 57 -7.41 10.89 -10.33
N THR A 58 -6.75 11.35 -9.27
CA THR A 58 -6.87 12.73 -8.83
C THR A 58 -6.50 13.71 -9.94
N LYS A 59 -7.11 14.88 -9.93
CA LYS A 59 -6.74 16.00 -10.81
C LYS A 59 -5.78 16.99 -10.17
N GLU A 60 -5.29 16.67 -8.96
CA GLU A 60 -4.30 17.48 -8.27
C GLU A 60 -2.99 17.55 -9.05
N THR A 61 -2.31 18.67 -8.94
CA THR A 61 -0.95 18.84 -9.42
C THR A 61 0.00 18.80 -8.23
N TRP A 62 0.95 17.88 -8.27
CA TRP A 62 2.08 17.83 -7.37
C TRP A 62 3.35 18.24 -8.11
N TYR A 63 4.42 18.42 -7.36
CA TYR A 63 5.73 18.75 -7.91
C TYR A 63 6.74 17.70 -7.50
N ALA A 64 7.65 17.37 -8.41
CA ALA A 64 8.83 16.55 -8.14
C ALA A 64 10.05 17.25 -8.75
N ASP A 65 11.03 17.59 -7.91
CA ASP A 65 12.23 18.31 -8.33
C ASP A 65 11.94 19.55 -9.20
N GLY A 66 10.94 20.33 -8.79
CA GLY A 66 10.50 21.55 -9.47
C GLY A 66 9.60 21.33 -10.70
N ARG A 67 9.35 20.09 -11.11
CA ARG A 67 8.48 19.75 -12.26
C ARG A 67 7.08 19.39 -11.79
N ALA A 68 6.07 20.00 -12.38
CA ALA A 68 4.68 19.66 -12.14
C ALA A 68 4.33 18.30 -12.73
N PHE A 69 3.59 17.49 -11.99
CA PHE A 69 3.05 16.23 -12.47
C PHE A 69 1.69 15.90 -11.84
N GLN A 70 0.90 15.06 -12.48
CA GLN A 70 -0.33 14.53 -11.93
C GLN A 70 -0.04 13.17 -11.27
N PRO A 71 -0.19 13.05 -9.93
CA PRO A 71 0.14 11.80 -9.25
C PRO A 71 -0.86 10.68 -9.57
N GLY A 72 -0.39 9.43 -9.51
CA GLY A 72 -1.21 8.23 -9.65
C GLY A 72 -2.04 7.92 -8.40
N MET A 73 -2.68 8.94 -7.81
CA MET A 73 -3.44 8.79 -6.57
C MET A 73 -4.94 8.65 -6.82
N PHE A 74 -5.59 7.88 -5.97
CA PHE A 74 -7.01 7.59 -6.01
C PHE A 74 -7.66 7.97 -4.67
N TYR A 75 -8.67 8.83 -4.72
CA TYR A 75 -9.39 9.29 -3.54
C TYR A 75 -10.82 8.77 -3.57
N PHE A 76 -11.03 7.62 -2.94
CA PHE A 76 -12.33 6.97 -2.79
C PHE A 76 -12.41 6.28 -1.43
N VAL A 77 -13.61 6.04 -0.95
CA VAL A 77 -13.82 5.19 0.24
C VAL A 77 -13.14 3.83 0.02
N GLY A 78 -12.27 3.43 0.97
CA GLY A 78 -11.40 2.26 0.84
C GLY A 78 -9.98 2.55 0.36
N GLY A 79 -9.70 3.80 -0.06
CA GLY A 79 -8.37 4.26 -0.44
C GLY A 79 -7.73 3.48 -1.58
N SER A 80 -6.41 3.37 -1.56
CA SER A 80 -5.62 2.72 -2.64
C SER A 80 -5.94 1.24 -2.84
N THR A 81 -6.54 0.54 -1.84
CA THR A 81 -6.94 -0.86 -1.99
C THR A 81 -8.09 -1.07 -2.98
N LYS A 82 -8.81 -0.03 -3.37
CA LYS A 82 -9.78 -0.12 -4.47
C LYS A 82 -9.12 -0.53 -5.80
N PHE A 83 -7.84 -0.18 -5.98
CA PHE A 83 -7.07 -0.38 -7.22
C PHE A 83 -5.92 -1.39 -7.08
N TYR A 84 -5.63 -1.91 -5.88
CA TYR A 84 -4.52 -2.84 -5.67
C TYR A 84 -4.75 -4.21 -6.35
N GLY A 85 -3.68 -4.99 -6.49
CA GLY A 85 -3.73 -6.33 -7.07
C GLY A 85 -4.02 -7.45 -6.07
N THR A 86 -4.62 -7.15 -4.94
CA THR A 86 -5.07 -8.10 -3.89
C THR A 86 -3.97 -8.88 -3.16
N ALA A 87 -2.69 -8.59 -3.40
CA ALA A 87 -1.58 -9.26 -2.73
C ALA A 87 -1.54 -8.91 -1.23
N MET A 88 -1.50 -9.92 -0.36
CA MET A 88 -1.58 -9.81 1.09
C MET A 88 -0.46 -10.61 1.76
N PHE A 89 0.79 -10.20 1.52
CA PHE A 89 1.96 -10.78 2.16
C PHE A 89 2.13 -10.25 3.59
N ARG A 90 2.53 -11.12 4.51
CA ARG A 90 3.16 -10.70 5.76
C ARG A 90 4.56 -10.17 5.46
N PHE A 91 5.05 -9.18 6.18
CA PHE A 91 6.48 -8.93 6.25
C PHE A 91 7.17 -10.13 6.90
N ARG A 92 8.38 -10.44 6.47
CA ARG A 92 9.17 -11.55 6.97
C ARG A 92 9.74 -11.19 8.35
N GLU A 93 10.01 -12.18 9.15
CA GLU A 93 10.55 -11.95 10.49
C GLU A 93 11.81 -11.05 10.46
N LYS A 94 12.72 -11.31 9.51
CA LYS A 94 13.92 -10.49 9.31
C LYS A 94 13.66 -9.08 8.79
N ASP A 95 12.51 -8.80 8.18
CA ASP A 95 12.16 -7.44 7.75
C ASP A 95 11.97 -6.48 8.95
N PHE A 96 11.83 -7.03 10.17
CA PHE A 96 11.74 -6.27 11.42
C PHE A 96 13.12 -6.02 12.06
N GLU A 97 14.18 -6.62 11.54
CA GLU A 97 15.56 -6.45 11.97
C GLU A 97 16.31 -5.45 11.09
N ALA A 98 17.50 -5.04 11.51
CA ALA A 98 18.36 -4.25 10.65
C ALA A 98 18.96 -5.15 9.54
N LEU A 99 18.75 -4.79 8.28
CA LEU A 99 19.26 -5.55 7.13
C LEU A 99 20.31 -4.73 6.37
N GLN A 100 21.45 -5.36 6.11
CA GLN A 100 22.52 -4.75 5.33
C GLN A 100 22.23 -4.87 3.84
N HIS A 101 22.37 -3.76 3.12
CA HIS A 101 22.32 -3.66 1.67
C HIS A 101 23.59 -3.04 1.10
N PRO A 102 23.89 -3.15 -0.21
CA PRO A 102 25.07 -2.54 -0.81
C PRO A 102 25.14 -1.01 -0.62
N GLU A 103 24.01 -0.34 -0.60
CA GLU A 103 23.91 1.12 -0.55
C GLU A 103 23.48 1.67 0.83
N GLY A 104 23.39 0.82 1.87
CA GLY A 104 23.03 1.25 3.21
C GLY A 104 22.38 0.17 4.06
N VAL A 105 21.65 0.59 5.07
CA VAL A 105 20.98 -0.29 6.03
C VAL A 105 19.49 -0.03 6.04
N SER A 106 18.70 -1.08 5.89
CA SER A 106 17.28 -1.08 6.26
C SER A 106 17.17 -1.06 7.78
N PRO A 107 16.58 -0.05 8.42
CA PRO A 107 16.56 0.04 9.88
C PRO A 107 15.61 -0.97 10.50
N ALA A 108 15.94 -1.43 11.71
CA ALA A 108 15.06 -2.26 12.50
C ALA A 108 13.75 -1.54 12.87
N TRP A 109 12.69 -2.30 13.02
CA TRP A 109 11.39 -1.84 13.51
C TRP A 109 11.42 -1.73 15.06
N PRO A 110 10.66 -0.82 15.68
CA PRO A 110 10.56 -0.72 17.14
C PRO A 110 9.69 -1.82 17.76
N VAL A 111 9.15 -2.72 16.93
CA VAL A 111 8.36 -3.89 17.31
C VAL A 111 8.92 -5.11 16.60
N ARG A 112 8.80 -6.28 17.23
CA ARG A 112 9.22 -7.55 16.64
C ARG A 112 8.06 -8.20 15.87
N TYR A 113 8.38 -9.09 14.93
CA TYR A 113 7.39 -9.84 14.18
C TYR A 113 6.35 -10.52 15.09
N GLN A 114 6.80 -11.15 16.18
CA GLN A 114 5.97 -11.90 17.13
C GLN A 114 4.88 -11.02 17.79
N GLU A 115 5.15 -9.73 17.94
CA GLU A 115 4.16 -8.78 18.46
C GLU A 115 3.04 -8.47 17.46
N LEU A 116 3.35 -8.52 16.16
CA LEU A 116 2.39 -8.30 15.08
C LEU A 116 1.77 -9.61 14.55
N GLU A 117 2.35 -10.75 14.82
CA GLU A 117 1.89 -12.05 14.30
C GLU A 117 0.39 -12.32 14.57
N PRO A 118 -0.14 -12.16 15.80
CA PRO A 118 -1.56 -12.36 16.06
C PRO A 118 -2.46 -11.41 15.26
N TRP A 119 -2.01 -10.18 15.04
CA TRP A 119 -2.73 -9.18 14.25
C TRP A 119 -2.68 -9.46 12.75
N TYR A 120 -1.58 -10.04 12.26
CA TYR A 120 -1.52 -10.58 10.90
C TYR A 120 -2.56 -11.69 10.71
N GLY A 121 -2.64 -12.64 11.64
CA GLY A 121 -3.65 -13.70 11.60
C GLY A 121 -5.07 -13.12 11.56
N GLN A 122 -5.37 -12.16 12.43
CA GLN A 122 -6.67 -11.50 12.45
C GLN A 122 -6.96 -10.75 11.14
N ALA A 123 -6.00 -10.01 10.60
CA ALA A 123 -6.15 -9.30 9.33
C ALA A 123 -6.39 -10.28 8.16
N GLU A 124 -5.66 -11.39 8.09
CA GLU A 124 -5.88 -12.43 7.06
C GLU A 124 -7.30 -12.99 7.12
N GLN A 125 -7.84 -13.24 8.31
CA GLN A 125 -9.22 -13.71 8.47
C GLN A 125 -10.24 -12.64 8.03
N ILE A 126 -10.08 -11.38 8.43
CA ILE A 126 -10.96 -10.27 8.05
C ILE A 126 -10.99 -10.09 6.53
N PHE A 127 -9.82 -10.07 5.89
CA PHE A 127 -9.72 -9.90 4.45
C PHE A 127 -10.10 -11.16 3.67
N GLY A 128 -10.21 -12.32 4.32
CA GLY A 128 -10.46 -13.59 3.68
C GLY A 128 -9.29 -14.00 2.78
N VAL A 129 -8.08 -13.87 3.29
CA VAL A 129 -6.86 -14.12 2.50
C VAL A 129 -6.77 -15.60 2.13
N ARG A 130 -6.55 -15.86 0.86
CA ARG A 130 -6.29 -17.18 0.28
C ARG A 130 -4.80 -17.41 0.18
N GLY A 131 -4.32 -18.57 0.59
CA GLY A 131 -2.89 -18.89 0.52
C GLY A 131 -2.62 -20.31 0.98
N GLN A 132 -1.35 -20.69 0.95
CA GLN A 132 -0.87 -21.99 1.42
C GLN A 132 0.38 -21.79 2.26
N ALA A 133 0.26 -22.07 3.55
CA ALA A 133 1.38 -21.95 4.48
C ALA A 133 2.49 -22.97 4.16
N GLY A 134 3.74 -22.61 4.45
CA GLY A 134 4.90 -23.48 4.31
C GLY A 134 5.37 -23.72 2.87
N THR A 135 4.85 -22.98 1.89
CA THR A 135 5.28 -23.09 0.48
C THR A 135 6.17 -21.92 0.01
N ASP A 136 6.12 -20.78 0.68
CA ASP A 136 7.05 -19.67 0.48
C ASP A 136 8.31 -19.92 1.33
N PRO A 137 9.53 -20.01 0.76
CA PRO A 137 10.75 -20.27 1.51
C PRO A 137 11.10 -19.16 2.50
N SER A 138 10.51 -17.97 2.33
CA SER A 138 10.70 -16.82 3.23
C SER A 138 9.50 -16.58 4.17
N ASP A 139 8.46 -17.45 4.14
CA ASP A 139 7.23 -17.23 4.94
C ASP A 139 7.56 -17.20 6.44
N PRO A 140 7.15 -16.16 7.18
CA PRO A 140 7.41 -16.11 8.60
C PRO A 140 6.50 -17.10 9.37
N PRO A 141 6.87 -17.48 10.60
CA PRO A 141 6.03 -18.34 11.46
C PRO A 141 4.61 -17.79 11.59
N ARG A 142 3.61 -18.69 11.61
CA ARG A 142 2.21 -18.33 11.76
C ARG A 142 1.48 -19.24 12.74
N SER A 143 0.69 -18.65 13.64
CA SER A 143 -0.18 -19.38 14.57
C SER A 143 -1.56 -19.68 13.98
N THR A 144 -1.97 -18.92 12.97
CA THR A 144 -3.29 -19.02 12.33
C THR A 144 -3.14 -19.40 10.86
N PRO A 145 -3.87 -20.41 10.35
CA PRO A 145 -3.86 -20.77 8.94
C PRO A 145 -4.50 -19.64 8.09
N TYR A 146 -4.26 -19.68 6.79
CA TYR A 146 -4.99 -18.81 5.86
C TYR A 146 -6.51 -19.08 5.94
N ALA A 147 -7.32 -18.03 5.74
CA ALA A 147 -8.78 -18.12 5.77
C ALA A 147 -9.33 -19.10 4.72
N HIS A 148 -8.66 -19.19 3.57
CA HIS A 148 -9.09 -20.02 2.44
C HIS A 148 -7.89 -20.63 1.71
N ALA A 149 -8.14 -21.75 1.00
CA ALA A 149 -7.17 -22.38 0.09
C ALA A 149 -6.75 -21.40 -1.02
N PRO A 150 -5.53 -21.55 -1.57
CA PRO A 150 -5.01 -20.66 -2.62
C PRO A 150 -5.87 -20.71 -3.89
N ILE A 151 -5.78 -19.66 -4.70
CA ILE A 151 -6.39 -19.64 -6.02
C ILE A 151 -5.59 -20.56 -6.95
N PRO A 152 -6.21 -21.54 -7.61
CA PRO A 152 -5.51 -22.46 -8.50
C PRO A 152 -4.85 -21.72 -9.66
N HIS A 153 -3.68 -22.16 -10.06
CA HIS A 153 -3.03 -21.68 -11.27
C HIS A 153 -3.82 -22.09 -12.53
N GLU A 154 -3.96 -21.16 -13.47
CA GLU A 154 -4.42 -21.52 -14.81
C GLU A 154 -3.29 -22.23 -15.60
N PRO A 155 -3.58 -23.01 -16.64
CA PRO A 155 -2.61 -23.92 -17.27
C PRO A 155 -1.29 -23.29 -17.69
N VAL A 156 -1.31 -22.05 -18.18
CA VAL A 156 -0.08 -21.32 -18.57
C VAL A 156 0.80 -21.04 -17.35
N ILE A 157 0.19 -20.64 -16.24
CA ILE A 157 0.89 -20.32 -14.99
C ILE A 157 1.41 -21.59 -14.32
N ASP A 158 0.61 -22.65 -14.32
CA ASP A 158 1.04 -23.94 -13.78
C ASP A 158 2.23 -24.53 -14.54
N ALA A 159 2.22 -24.45 -15.89
CA ALA A 159 3.36 -24.84 -16.72
C ALA A 159 4.63 -24.02 -16.40
N ILE A 160 4.49 -22.72 -16.13
CA ILE A 160 5.61 -21.87 -15.70
C ILE A 160 6.11 -22.28 -14.32
N ALA A 161 5.21 -22.53 -13.37
CA ALA A 161 5.58 -23.01 -12.04
C ALA A 161 6.37 -24.32 -12.09
N GLY A 162 5.97 -25.27 -12.97
CA GLY A 162 6.73 -26.49 -13.22
C GLY A 162 8.15 -26.22 -13.72
N LYS A 163 8.32 -25.26 -14.64
CA LYS A 163 9.64 -24.88 -15.16
C LYS A 163 10.51 -24.13 -14.16
N LEU A 164 9.92 -23.36 -13.25
CA LEU A 164 10.63 -22.73 -12.14
C LEU A 164 11.13 -23.79 -11.15
N ARG A 165 10.28 -24.80 -10.83
CA ARG A 165 10.73 -25.93 -10.01
C ARG A 165 11.86 -26.73 -10.65
N ALA A 166 11.84 -26.91 -11.98
CA ALA A 166 12.92 -27.56 -12.71
C ALA A 166 14.24 -26.79 -12.67
N GLN A 167 14.22 -25.49 -12.34
CA GLN A 167 15.40 -24.66 -12.06
C GLN A 167 15.86 -24.75 -10.59
N GLY A 168 15.19 -25.56 -9.74
CA GLY A 168 15.47 -25.66 -8.31
C GLY A 168 14.80 -24.59 -7.47
N LEU A 169 13.92 -23.75 -8.04
CA LEU A 169 13.21 -22.70 -7.32
C LEU A 169 11.93 -23.26 -6.64
N GLN A 170 11.44 -22.54 -5.65
CA GLN A 170 10.24 -22.84 -4.89
C GLN A 170 9.10 -21.86 -5.20
N PRO A 171 8.52 -21.88 -6.43
CA PRO A 171 7.38 -21.02 -6.73
C PRO A 171 6.17 -21.44 -5.89
N PHE A 172 5.48 -20.46 -5.34
CA PHE A 172 4.39 -20.69 -4.40
C PHE A 172 3.13 -19.90 -4.75
N PRO A 173 1.94 -20.36 -4.27
CA PRO A 173 0.69 -19.63 -4.45
C PRO A 173 0.73 -18.29 -3.72
N MET A 174 0.60 -17.20 -4.47
CA MET A 174 0.60 -15.85 -3.91
C MET A 174 -0.60 -15.61 -2.98
N PRO A 175 -0.40 -15.13 -1.73
CA PRO A 175 -1.50 -14.82 -0.82
C PRO A 175 -2.34 -13.67 -1.37
N SER A 176 -3.67 -13.88 -1.46
CA SER A 176 -4.56 -12.98 -2.19
C SER A 176 -5.92 -12.82 -1.50
N ALA A 177 -6.38 -11.57 -1.36
CA ALA A 177 -7.69 -11.23 -0.81
C ALA A 177 -8.73 -11.08 -1.93
N VAL A 178 -9.23 -12.20 -2.43
CA VAL A 178 -10.27 -12.26 -3.48
C VAL A 178 -11.37 -13.23 -3.07
N ASP A 179 -12.60 -12.82 -3.21
CA ASP A 179 -13.77 -13.68 -3.01
C ASP A 179 -13.95 -14.61 -4.22
N TYR A 180 -13.12 -15.66 -4.25
CA TYR A 180 -13.00 -16.64 -5.31
C TYR A 180 -13.58 -18.01 -4.89
N GLY A 181 -14.08 -18.78 -5.84
CA GLY A 181 -14.58 -20.14 -5.61
C GLY A 181 -15.99 -20.33 -6.15
N PRO A 182 -16.58 -21.54 -5.97
CA PRO A 182 -17.91 -21.85 -6.51
C PRO A 182 -19.03 -20.93 -6.02
N GLN A 183 -18.91 -20.41 -4.79
CA GLN A 183 -19.86 -19.47 -4.19
C GLN A 183 -19.31 -18.03 -4.14
N GLY A 184 -18.10 -17.82 -4.65
CA GLY A 184 -17.45 -16.50 -4.66
C GLY A 184 -17.99 -15.59 -5.76
N THR A 185 -17.90 -14.29 -5.54
CA THR A 185 -18.39 -13.29 -6.48
C THR A 185 -17.43 -13.01 -7.63
N CYS A 186 -16.16 -13.46 -7.56
CA CYS A 186 -15.14 -13.20 -8.58
C CYS A 186 -15.44 -13.93 -9.89
N GLN A 187 -15.63 -13.16 -10.97
CA GLN A 187 -15.92 -13.65 -12.33
C GLN A 187 -14.65 -13.84 -13.18
N ARG A 188 -13.46 -13.66 -12.63
CA ARG A 188 -12.18 -13.72 -13.37
C ARG A 188 -12.18 -12.83 -14.63
N CYS A 189 -12.55 -11.56 -14.45
CA CYS A 189 -12.76 -10.60 -15.53
C CYS A 189 -11.46 -10.11 -16.23
N ALA A 190 -10.29 -10.62 -15.84
CA ALA A 190 -8.96 -10.22 -16.33
C ALA A 190 -8.60 -8.74 -16.06
N ASN A 191 -9.27 -8.07 -15.12
CA ASN A 191 -9.10 -6.66 -14.77
C ASN A 191 -8.90 -6.51 -13.25
N CYS A 192 -7.85 -7.10 -12.69
CA CYS A 192 -7.69 -7.11 -11.24
C CYS A 192 -6.69 -6.05 -10.75
N ASP A 193 -5.48 -6.08 -11.28
CA ASP A 193 -4.39 -5.20 -10.85
C ASP A 193 -4.55 -3.80 -11.47
N ALA A 194 -4.52 -2.77 -10.62
CA ALA A 194 -4.74 -1.37 -10.96
C ALA A 194 -6.14 -1.02 -11.54
N PHE A 195 -7.06 -1.96 -11.59
CA PHE A 195 -8.46 -1.70 -11.94
C PHE A 195 -9.36 -1.69 -10.70
N PRO A 196 -10.40 -0.86 -10.63
CA PRO A 196 -11.44 -0.99 -9.61
C PRO A 196 -12.31 -2.23 -9.86
N CYS A 197 -12.75 -2.88 -8.79
CA CYS A 197 -13.59 -4.08 -8.92
C CYS A 197 -15.07 -3.72 -9.00
N LYS A 198 -15.67 -3.82 -10.18
CA LYS A 198 -17.08 -3.48 -10.41
C LYS A 198 -18.06 -4.33 -9.56
N ILE A 199 -17.68 -5.55 -9.19
CA ILE A 199 -18.54 -6.53 -8.51
C ILE A 199 -18.16 -6.77 -7.04
N ASN A 200 -17.25 -5.97 -6.48
CA ASN A 200 -16.78 -6.07 -5.08
C ASN A 200 -16.18 -7.45 -4.69
N ALA A 201 -15.62 -8.17 -5.64
CA ALA A 201 -14.93 -9.43 -5.36
C ALA A 201 -13.54 -9.24 -4.75
N LYS A 202 -12.95 -8.03 -4.84
CA LYS A 202 -11.72 -7.69 -4.11
C LYS A 202 -12.00 -7.50 -2.64
N GLY A 203 -11.15 -8.06 -1.80
CA GLY A 203 -11.12 -7.78 -0.38
C GLY A 203 -10.44 -6.45 -0.10
N ASP A 204 -11.01 -5.34 -0.52
CA ASP A 204 -10.50 -3.99 -0.25
C ASP A 204 -11.02 -3.42 1.08
N ALA A 205 -10.45 -2.30 1.53
CA ALA A 205 -10.77 -1.72 2.83
C ALA A 205 -12.23 -1.24 2.94
N GLU A 206 -12.87 -0.79 1.85
CA GLU A 206 -14.30 -0.47 1.89
C GLU A 206 -15.11 -1.72 2.26
N ILE A 207 -14.87 -2.84 1.57
CA ILE A 207 -15.67 -4.05 1.69
C ILE A 207 -15.37 -4.81 2.99
N LYS A 208 -14.10 -4.84 3.41
CA LYS A 208 -13.64 -5.67 4.53
C LYS A 208 -13.55 -4.95 5.87
N LEU A 209 -13.47 -3.64 5.86
CA LEU A 209 -13.29 -2.84 7.07
C LEU A 209 -14.41 -1.80 7.25
N ILE A 210 -14.57 -0.87 6.29
CA ILE A 210 -15.48 0.27 6.43
C ILE A 210 -16.95 -0.17 6.43
N ALA A 211 -17.36 -1.01 5.47
CA ALA A 211 -18.75 -1.46 5.40
C ALA A 211 -19.16 -2.31 6.62
N PRO A 212 -18.34 -3.26 7.14
CA PRO A 212 -18.60 -3.93 8.39
C PRO A 212 -18.65 -2.98 9.60
N ALA A 213 -17.70 -2.06 9.75
CA ALA A 213 -17.67 -1.11 10.86
C ALA A 213 -18.95 -0.24 10.91
N ARG A 214 -19.42 0.23 9.77
CA ARG A 214 -20.63 1.06 9.63
C ARG A 214 -21.96 0.33 9.89
N ARG A 215 -21.94 -0.98 10.11
CA ARG A 215 -23.13 -1.68 10.64
C ARG A 215 -23.40 -1.31 12.10
N SER A 216 -22.42 -0.81 12.79
CA SER A 216 -22.56 -0.30 14.15
C SER A 216 -23.00 1.16 14.12
N SER A 217 -23.99 1.50 14.98
CA SER A 217 -24.59 2.83 15.03
C SER A 217 -23.65 3.93 15.52
N ASN A 218 -22.53 3.57 16.13
CA ASN A 218 -21.54 4.50 16.65
C ASN A 218 -20.50 4.93 15.59
N ILE A 219 -20.50 4.35 14.38
CA ILE A 219 -19.55 4.67 13.29
C ILE A 219 -20.25 5.47 12.19
N GLU A 220 -19.84 6.71 12.02
CA GLU A 220 -20.30 7.60 10.97
C GLU A 220 -19.21 7.77 9.87
N LEU A 221 -19.60 7.83 8.61
CA LEU A 221 -18.72 8.13 7.47
C LEU A 221 -19.20 9.38 6.75
N MET A 222 -18.33 10.37 6.64
CA MET A 222 -18.54 11.58 5.84
C MET A 222 -17.61 11.54 4.62
N THR A 223 -18.18 11.52 3.44
CA THR A 223 -17.46 11.54 2.15
C THR A 223 -17.37 12.96 1.59
N ASN A 224 -16.50 13.18 0.57
CA ASN A 224 -16.19 14.50 0.02
C ASN A 224 -15.77 15.50 1.11
N ALA A 225 -15.08 15.01 2.15
CA ALA A 225 -14.69 15.73 3.35
C ALA A 225 -13.16 15.80 3.44
N LEU A 226 -12.56 16.81 2.81
CA LEU A 226 -11.12 17.05 2.83
C LEU A 226 -10.72 17.75 4.12
N VAL A 227 -9.93 17.09 4.96
CA VAL A 227 -9.29 17.73 6.10
C VAL A 227 -8.12 18.58 5.60
N GLU A 228 -8.24 19.90 5.75
CA GLU A 228 -7.23 20.86 5.29
C GLU A 228 -6.17 21.13 6.37
N LYS A 229 -6.55 21.11 7.65
CA LYS A 229 -5.70 21.45 8.78
C LYS A 229 -6.22 20.84 10.08
N LEU A 230 -5.32 20.56 11.02
CA LEU A 230 -5.60 20.27 12.42
C LEU A 230 -5.26 21.49 13.29
N GLU A 231 -6.10 21.76 14.29
CA GLU A 231 -5.92 22.84 15.25
C GLU A 231 -5.56 22.27 16.62
N THR A 232 -4.59 22.91 17.29
CA THR A 232 -4.22 22.57 18.67
C THR A 232 -4.78 23.57 19.66
N ASP A 233 -4.79 23.18 20.93
CA ASP A 233 -5.01 24.11 22.04
C ASP A 233 -3.81 25.10 22.18
N ALA A 234 -3.91 26.00 23.15
CA ALA A 234 -2.88 27.00 23.41
C ALA A 234 -1.53 26.41 23.81
N SER A 235 -1.52 25.21 24.41
CA SER A 235 -0.28 24.50 24.76
C SER A 235 0.44 23.90 23.55
N GLY A 236 -0.28 23.70 22.45
CA GLY A 236 0.23 23.03 21.25
C GLY A 236 0.27 21.50 21.39
N ARG A 237 -0.04 20.93 22.55
CA ARG A 237 0.06 19.49 22.82
C ARG A 237 -1.21 18.70 22.49
N LYS A 238 -2.37 19.33 22.55
CA LYS A 238 -3.65 18.66 22.30
C LYS A 238 -4.26 19.15 21.00
N VAL A 239 -4.53 18.24 20.08
CA VAL A 239 -5.35 18.52 18.89
C VAL A 239 -6.81 18.64 19.35
N VAL A 240 -7.46 19.75 18.99
CA VAL A 240 -8.82 20.06 19.45
C VAL A 240 -9.85 20.05 18.32
N ALA A 241 -9.43 20.23 17.08
CA ALA A 241 -10.33 20.21 15.95
C ALA A 241 -9.61 19.90 14.62
N ALA A 242 -10.41 19.42 13.66
CA ALA A 242 -10.07 19.36 12.24
C ALA A 242 -10.87 20.43 11.49
N VAL A 243 -10.18 21.19 10.63
CA VAL A 243 -10.80 22.07 9.64
C VAL A 243 -11.06 21.25 8.39
N VAL A 244 -12.31 21.06 8.05
CA VAL A 244 -12.76 20.14 7.02
C VAL A 244 -13.51 20.91 5.93
N ASN A 245 -13.13 20.70 4.69
CA ASN A 245 -13.86 21.20 3.54
C ASN A 245 -14.79 20.09 3.02
N VAL A 246 -16.08 20.29 3.18
CA VAL A 246 -17.12 19.37 2.71
C VAL A 246 -17.85 20.01 1.54
N ASN A 247 -17.66 19.51 0.32
CA ASN A 247 -18.26 20.06 -0.89
C ASN A 247 -18.08 21.57 -1.05
N GLY A 248 -16.91 22.12 -0.72
CA GLY A 248 -16.60 23.55 -0.83
C GLY A 248 -16.93 24.38 0.43
N VAL A 249 -17.62 23.81 1.41
CA VAL A 249 -17.96 24.51 2.67
C VAL A 249 -17.02 24.06 3.79
N ARG A 250 -16.30 25.03 4.40
CA ARG A 250 -15.43 24.77 5.55
C ARG A 250 -16.24 24.61 6.83
N GLN A 251 -15.93 23.55 7.56
CA GLN A 251 -16.52 23.24 8.88
C GLN A 251 -15.40 22.90 9.85
N ARG A 252 -15.68 23.08 11.13
CA ARG A 252 -14.78 22.72 12.22
C ARG A 252 -15.38 21.50 12.96
N ILE A 253 -14.66 20.38 12.93
CA ILE A 253 -15.06 19.13 13.60
C ILE A 253 -14.20 18.97 14.86
N VAL A 254 -14.88 18.84 16.00
CA VAL A 254 -14.23 18.70 17.33
C VAL A 254 -14.24 17.24 17.74
N ALA A 255 -13.12 16.76 18.29
CA ALA A 255 -13.01 15.41 18.85
C ALA A 255 -12.02 15.35 20.03
N HIS A 256 -12.15 14.26 20.80
CA HIS A 256 -11.20 13.96 21.88
C HIS A 256 -9.91 13.35 21.35
N THR A 257 -9.98 12.50 20.33
CA THR A 257 -8.84 11.79 19.71
C THR A 257 -8.89 11.91 18.19
N PHE A 258 -7.72 12.06 17.57
CA PHE A 258 -7.56 12.14 16.12
C PHE A 258 -6.64 11.04 15.61
N VAL A 259 -7.07 10.34 14.56
CA VAL A 259 -6.27 9.32 13.86
C VAL A 259 -6.10 9.76 12.42
N VAL A 260 -4.91 10.19 12.04
CA VAL A 260 -4.56 10.55 10.66
C VAL A 260 -4.22 9.27 9.89
N SER A 261 -4.93 9.02 8.79
CA SER A 261 -4.82 7.80 7.97
C SER A 261 -5.03 8.11 6.48
N ALA A 262 -4.47 9.24 6.03
CA ALA A 262 -4.69 9.78 4.69
C ALA A 262 -3.73 9.20 3.61
N GLY A 263 -2.90 8.23 3.98
CA GLY A 263 -1.82 7.66 3.17
C GLY A 263 -0.52 8.44 3.31
N ALA A 264 0.62 7.77 3.09
CA ALA A 264 1.94 8.27 3.50
C ALA A 264 2.22 9.72 3.12
N ILE A 265 1.95 10.11 1.88
CA ILE A 265 2.21 11.49 1.44
C ILE A 265 1.20 12.48 2.03
N ASN A 266 -0.10 12.17 1.98
CA ASN A 266 -1.12 13.11 2.44
C ASN A 266 -1.15 13.26 3.97
N SER A 267 -0.81 12.22 4.73
CA SER A 267 -0.69 12.30 6.19
C SER A 267 0.44 13.24 6.60
N ALA A 268 1.63 13.10 6.01
CA ALA A 268 2.72 14.03 6.21
C ALA A 268 2.34 15.46 5.78
N ALA A 269 1.71 15.61 4.61
CA ALA A 269 1.28 16.91 4.11
C ALA A 269 0.26 17.60 5.04
N LEU A 270 -0.69 16.85 5.61
CA LEU A 270 -1.65 17.36 6.58
C LEU A 270 -0.96 17.86 7.85
N LEU A 271 -0.03 17.06 8.40
CA LEU A 271 0.72 17.45 9.60
C LEU A 271 1.57 18.70 9.36
N LEU A 272 2.25 18.80 8.22
CA LEU A 272 3.05 19.97 7.84
C LEU A 272 2.17 21.21 7.63
N ARG A 273 1.02 21.10 6.95
CA ARG A 273 0.05 22.20 6.76
C ARG A 273 -0.58 22.68 8.08
N SER A 274 -0.54 21.85 9.11
CA SER A 274 -1.09 22.15 10.43
C SER A 274 -0.13 22.95 11.32
N ALA A 275 0.98 23.47 10.77
CA ALA A 275 1.92 24.34 11.48
C ALA A 275 1.20 25.53 12.13
N ASN A 276 1.64 25.87 13.35
CA ASN A 276 1.16 27.00 14.16
C ASN A 276 2.28 27.56 15.04
N ALA A 277 1.98 28.55 15.88
CA ALA A 277 3.00 29.21 16.72
C ALA A 277 3.71 28.24 17.69
N SER A 278 2.97 27.28 18.26
CA SER A 278 3.54 26.26 19.17
C SER A 278 4.24 25.11 18.42
N ASN A 279 3.84 24.86 17.18
CA ASN A 279 4.37 23.77 16.33
C ASN A 279 4.80 24.33 14.96
N PRO A 280 5.87 25.14 14.89
CA PRO A 280 6.21 25.91 13.68
C PRO A 280 6.66 25.05 12.49
N ARG A 281 7.08 23.80 12.73
CA ARG A 281 7.48 22.84 11.69
C ARG A 281 6.36 21.87 11.29
N GLY A 282 5.12 22.07 11.80
CA GLY A 282 4.01 21.12 11.65
C GLY A 282 3.79 20.28 12.91
N LEU A 283 2.68 19.54 12.97
CA LEU A 283 2.37 18.67 14.09
C LEU A 283 3.23 17.39 14.05
N ALA A 284 3.48 16.79 15.22
CA ALA A 284 4.31 15.60 15.41
C ALA A 284 5.74 15.76 14.85
N ASN A 285 6.29 16.97 14.79
CA ASN A 285 7.50 17.30 14.04
C ASN A 285 8.55 18.08 14.83
N SER A 286 8.61 17.91 16.14
CA SER A 286 9.64 18.51 16.99
C SER A 286 11.05 18.06 16.61
N ALA A 287 11.20 16.80 16.17
CA ALA A 287 12.45 16.20 15.71
C ALA A 287 12.76 16.44 14.20
N ASP A 288 11.94 17.21 13.46
CA ASP A 288 12.08 17.44 12.01
C ASP A 288 12.11 16.13 11.17
N VAL A 289 11.27 15.17 11.54
CA VAL A 289 11.19 13.85 10.86
C VAL A 289 9.95 13.69 9.99
N VAL A 290 8.89 14.48 10.21
CA VAL A 290 7.68 14.43 9.40
C VAL A 290 7.97 14.92 7.98
N GLY A 291 7.54 14.12 7.03
CA GLY A 291 7.79 14.32 5.60
C GLY A 291 9.12 13.73 5.11
N ARG A 292 10.08 13.41 5.98
CA ARG A 292 11.35 12.80 5.62
C ARG A 292 11.23 11.28 5.46
N HIS A 293 12.28 10.65 4.96
CA HIS A 293 12.39 9.19 4.79
C HIS A 293 11.28 8.61 3.90
N TYR A 294 10.81 9.39 2.94
CA TYR A 294 9.89 8.86 1.94
C TYR A 294 10.53 7.71 1.19
N MET A 295 9.84 6.60 1.17
CA MET A 295 10.21 5.39 0.43
C MET A 295 9.01 4.90 -0.38
N THR A 296 9.34 4.13 -1.40
CA THR A 296 8.45 3.19 -2.06
C THR A 296 9.28 1.97 -2.44
N HIS A 297 8.71 0.90 -2.97
CA HIS A 297 9.57 -0.17 -3.48
C HIS A 297 10.28 0.28 -4.75
N ASN A 298 11.55 -0.11 -4.93
CA ASN A 298 12.14 -0.15 -6.25
C ASN A 298 11.42 -1.23 -7.04
N THR A 299 10.70 -0.85 -8.08
CA THR A 299 9.78 -1.73 -8.78
C THR A 299 10.00 -1.65 -10.28
N SER A 300 10.03 -2.82 -10.93
CA SER A 300 9.99 -2.96 -12.39
C SER A 300 8.89 -3.93 -12.81
N ALA A 301 8.11 -3.54 -13.82
CA ALA A 301 7.29 -4.48 -14.56
C ALA A 301 8.18 -5.26 -15.54
N LEU A 302 7.97 -6.57 -15.64
CA LEU A 302 8.63 -7.42 -16.64
C LEU A 302 7.57 -8.11 -17.49
N MET A 303 7.75 -8.07 -18.80
CA MET A 303 6.93 -8.80 -19.77
C MET A 303 7.76 -9.96 -20.34
N ALA A 304 7.46 -11.18 -19.93
CA ALA A 304 8.04 -12.39 -20.50
C ALA A 304 7.22 -12.79 -21.73
N VAL A 305 7.77 -12.54 -22.93
CA VAL A 305 7.07 -12.69 -24.22
C VAL A 305 7.53 -13.94 -24.96
N HIS A 306 6.56 -14.71 -25.46
CA HIS A 306 6.84 -15.84 -26.33
C HIS A 306 6.33 -15.55 -27.75
N PRO A 307 7.16 -15.62 -28.80
CA PRO A 307 6.77 -15.16 -30.16
C PRO A 307 5.59 -15.92 -30.77
N PHE A 308 5.34 -17.17 -30.34
CA PHE A 308 4.33 -18.03 -30.96
C PHE A 308 3.23 -18.49 -29.99
N LYS A 309 3.35 -18.25 -28.67
CA LYS A 309 2.36 -18.69 -27.69
C LYS A 309 1.56 -17.51 -27.18
N THR A 310 0.25 -17.59 -27.29
CA THR A 310 -0.65 -16.62 -26.70
C THR A 310 -0.94 -16.97 -25.25
N ASN A 311 -1.08 -15.95 -24.41
CA ASN A 311 -1.47 -16.08 -23.02
C ASN A 311 -2.95 -15.69 -22.85
N LYS A 312 -3.81 -16.68 -22.61
CA LYS A 312 -5.26 -16.52 -22.39
C LYS A 312 -5.65 -16.57 -20.91
N THR A 313 -4.70 -16.44 -20.00
CA THR A 313 -4.95 -16.45 -18.56
C THR A 313 -5.85 -15.29 -18.16
N HIS A 314 -6.94 -15.60 -17.43
CA HIS A 314 -7.90 -14.62 -16.95
C HIS A 314 -7.51 -14.04 -15.57
N PHE A 315 -6.99 -14.86 -14.68
CA PHE A 315 -6.52 -14.44 -13.36
C PHE A 315 -5.04 -14.85 -13.16
N PRO A 316 -4.09 -14.07 -13.70
CA PRO A 316 -2.67 -14.46 -13.69
C PRO A 316 -2.02 -14.35 -12.31
N LYS A 317 -2.48 -13.46 -11.44
CA LYS A 317 -1.80 -13.07 -10.19
C LYS A 317 -1.92 -14.14 -9.09
N THR A 318 -1.39 -15.32 -9.36
CA THR A 318 -1.49 -16.49 -8.46
C THR A 318 -0.14 -17.07 -8.05
N LEU A 319 0.99 -16.62 -8.59
CA LEU A 319 2.31 -17.20 -8.40
C LEU A 319 3.33 -16.15 -7.97
N ALA A 320 4.20 -16.49 -7.02
CA ALA A 320 5.36 -15.72 -6.63
C ALA A 320 6.60 -16.61 -6.41
N VAL A 321 7.79 -15.98 -6.38
CA VAL A 321 9.10 -16.60 -6.14
C VAL A 321 9.88 -15.73 -5.18
N HIS A 322 10.29 -16.27 -4.03
CA HIS A 322 11.02 -15.58 -2.98
C HIS A 322 12.35 -16.25 -2.60
N ASP A 323 12.84 -17.18 -3.41
CA ASP A 323 14.09 -17.89 -3.18
C ASP A 323 15.28 -16.94 -2.96
N TYR A 324 15.21 -15.75 -3.54
CA TYR A 324 16.25 -14.72 -3.47
C TYR A 324 15.90 -13.55 -2.56
N TYR A 325 14.83 -13.67 -1.76
CA TYR A 325 14.34 -12.56 -0.94
C TYR A 325 15.42 -12.02 -0.02
N PHE A 326 16.15 -12.89 0.67
CA PHE A 326 17.28 -12.57 1.55
C PHE A 326 18.66 -12.88 0.94
N GLY A 327 18.77 -12.94 -0.39
CA GLY A 327 20.01 -13.22 -1.11
C GLY A 327 20.06 -14.60 -1.77
N GLU A 328 21.15 -14.92 -2.43
CA GLU A 328 21.35 -16.18 -3.16
C GLU A 328 21.78 -17.33 -2.23
N SER A 329 22.43 -16.98 -1.10
CA SER A 329 22.95 -17.90 -0.11
C SER A 329 22.84 -17.30 1.30
N ALA A 330 23.01 -18.11 2.33
CA ALA A 330 23.02 -17.63 3.71
C ALA A 330 24.17 -16.62 3.91
N GLY A 331 23.82 -15.42 4.38
CA GLY A 331 24.76 -14.31 4.58
C GLY A 331 24.89 -13.34 3.41
N ASP A 332 24.24 -13.61 2.28
CA ASP A 332 24.15 -12.65 1.17
C ASP A 332 23.21 -11.50 1.51
N MET A 333 23.36 -10.40 0.75
CA MET A 333 22.46 -9.25 0.86
C MET A 333 21.13 -9.53 0.16
N PRO A 334 19.99 -9.03 0.70
CA PRO A 334 18.67 -9.21 0.12
C PRO A 334 18.60 -8.75 -1.34
N LEU A 335 17.81 -9.46 -2.17
CA LEU A 335 17.51 -9.04 -3.54
C LEU A 335 16.06 -8.56 -3.67
N GLY A 336 15.08 -9.43 -3.41
CA GLY A 336 13.69 -9.00 -3.49
C GLY A 336 12.68 -10.08 -3.84
N SER A 337 11.50 -9.65 -4.24
CA SER A 337 10.33 -10.45 -4.58
C SER A 337 10.08 -10.44 -6.09
N LEU A 338 9.79 -11.60 -6.66
CA LEU A 338 9.24 -11.75 -8.00
C LEU A 338 7.82 -12.33 -7.89
N GLN A 339 6.82 -11.59 -8.36
CA GLN A 339 5.43 -12.02 -8.33
C GLN A 339 4.74 -11.72 -9.66
N LEU A 340 3.69 -12.51 -9.97
CA LEU A 340 2.88 -12.23 -11.15
C LEU A 340 2.14 -10.89 -11.00
N LEU A 341 2.13 -10.12 -12.06
CA LEU A 341 1.35 -8.92 -12.24
C LEU A 341 -0.02 -9.27 -12.86
N GLY A 342 -0.99 -8.39 -12.74
CA GLY A 342 -2.20 -8.45 -13.56
C GLY A 342 -1.87 -8.38 -15.04
N LYS A 343 -2.73 -8.93 -15.90
CA LYS A 343 -2.50 -8.97 -17.35
C LYS A 343 -2.33 -7.57 -17.92
N ILE A 344 -1.16 -7.28 -18.47
CA ILE A 344 -0.90 -6.04 -19.20
C ILE A 344 -1.72 -6.07 -20.51
N LYS A 345 -2.43 -4.98 -20.78
CA LYS A 345 -3.26 -4.81 -21.97
C LYS A 345 -2.68 -3.73 -22.88
N GLU A 346 -3.03 -3.79 -24.18
CA GLU A 346 -2.48 -2.87 -25.19
C GLU A 346 -2.54 -1.39 -24.78
N PRO A 347 -3.66 -0.85 -24.28
CA PRO A 347 -3.71 0.56 -23.88
C PRO A 347 -2.72 0.95 -22.79
N MET A 348 -2.39 0.02 -21.86
CA MET A 348 -1.42 0.25 -20.79
C MET A 348 0.01 0.45 -21.33
N LEU A 349 0.30 -0.06 -22.51
CA LEU A 349 1.62 0.08 -23.14
C LEU A 349 1.83 1.43 -23.87
N ARG A 350 0.79 2.26 -24.02
CA ARG A 350 0.90 3.54 -24.75
C ARG A 350 1.91 4.49 -24.11
N GLY A 351 1.96 4.56 -22.77
CA GLY A 351 2.88 5.45 -22.07
C GLY A 351 4.34 5.13 -22.39
N ALA A 352 4.70 3.84 -22.37
CA ALA A 352 6.08 3.38 -22.57
C ALA A 352 6.44 3.12 -24.05
N LEU A 353 5.45 2.75 -24.89
CA LEU A 353 5.65 2.31 -26.27
C LEU A 353 4.76 3.09 -27.25
N GLY A 354 4.58 4.40 -27.04
CA GLY A 354 3.70 5.24 -27.84
C GLY A 354 4.05 5.29 -29.33
N SER A 355 5.34 5.24 -29.65
CA SER A 355 5.85 5.21 -31.05
C SER A 355 5.71 3.85 -31.72
N VAL A 356 5.43 2.77 -30.98
CA VAL A 356 5.27 1.42 -31.52
C VAL A 356 3.84 1.26 -32.06
N PRO A 357 3.64 0.70 -33.28
CA PRO A 357 2.31 0.50 -33.84
C PRO A 357 1.39 -0.33 -32.93
N ARG A 358 0.08 0.00 -32.92
CA ARG A 358 -0.91 -0.64 -32.06
C ARG A 358 -0.93 -2.17 -32.16
N PHE A 359 -0.82 -2.71 -33.41
CA PHE A 359 -0.84 -4.16 -33.61
C PHE A 359 0.36 -4.87 -32.96
N VAL A 360 1.52 -4.20 -32.91
CA VAL A 360 2.72 -4.73 -32.24
C VAL A 360 2.51 -4.70 -30.72
N ARG A 361 2.00 -3.60 -30.16
CA ARG A 361 1.68 -3.53 -28.73
C ARG A 361 0.63 -4.58 -28.32
N ALA A 362 -0.39 -4.79 -29.16
CA ALA A 362 -1.39 -5.81 -28.97
C ALA A 362 -0.78 -7.23 -29.01
N ALA A 363 0.11 -7.50 -29.95
CA ALA A 363 0.84 -8.77 -30.02
C ALA A 363 1.69 -8.99 -28.76
N LEU A 364 2.47 -8.00 -28.35
CA LEU A 364 3.25 -8.06 -27.08
C LEU A 364 2.35 -8.40 -25.90
N ALA A 365 1.25 -7.65 -25.72
CA ALA A 365 0.30 -7.89 -24.64
C ALA A 365 -0.31 -9.30 -24.68
N ASN A 366 -0.69 -9.80 -25.87
CA ASN A 366 -1.33 -11.11 -25.99
C ASN A 366 -0.36 -12.30 -25.80
N HIS A 367 0.93 -12.08 -26.03
CA HIS A 367 1.96 -13.11 -25.96
C HIS A 367 2.80 -13.05 -24.68
N SER A 368 2.54 -12.11 -23.76
CA SER A 368 3.29 -11.96 -22.51
C SER A 368 2.66 -12.68 -21.34
N VAL A 369 3.52 -13.09 -20.41
CA VAL A 369 3.19 -13.31 -19.00
C VAL A 369 3.90 -12.21 -18.22
N ASP A 370 3.13 -11.50 -17.37
CA ASP A 370 3.54 -10.23 -16.83
C ASP A 370 3.91 -10.37 -15.36
N TRP A 371 5.04 -9.79 -14.96
CA TRP A 371 5.66 -9.96 -13.65
C TRP A 371 5.99 -8.62 -13.00
N TYR A 372 6.17 -8.68 -11.71
CA TYR A 372 6.48 -7.57 -10.84
C TYR A 372 7.73 -7.92 -10.05
N ALA A 373 8.85 -7.29 -10.35
CA ALA A 373 10.07 -7.42 -9.58
C ALA A 373 10.16 -6.24 -8.62
N GLN A 374 10.23 -6.54 -7.33
CA GLN A 374 10.34 -5.56 -6.26
C GLN A 374 11.60 -5.80 -5.44
N SER A 375 12.27 -4.73 -5.06
CA SER A 375 13.34 -4.71 -4.07
C SER A 375 13.12 -3.55 -3.11
N GLU A 376 13.78 -3.59 -1.98
CA GLU A 376 13.66 -2.56 -0.97
C GLU A 376 14.27 -1.23 -1.43
N ASP A 377 13.57 -0.12 -1.18
CA ASP A 377 14.07 1.24 -1.19
C ASP A 377 14.44 1.63 0.24
N LEU A 378 15.63 2.19 0.46
CA LEU A 378 16.13 2.51 1.80
C LEU A 378 15.72 3.93 2.22
N PRO A 379 15.46 4.17 3.51
CA PRO A 379 15.10 5.49 3.99
C PRO A 379 16.27 6.47 3.89
N HIS A 380 16.02 7.60 3.25
CA HIS A 380 16.98 8.70 3.19
C HIS A 380 16.34 9.98 3.75
N PRO A 381 17.02 10.75 4.63
CA PRO A 381 16.42 11.94 5.26
C PRO A 381 16.04 13.03 4.25
N ASP A 382 16.70 13.09 3.10
CA ASP A 382 16.41 14.06 2.05
C ASP A 382 15.35 13.59 1.06
N SER A 383 14.97 12.29 1.06
CA SER A 383 13.74 11.82 0.40
C SER A 383 12.57 12.33 1.22
N ARG A 384 11.90 13.39 0.74
CA ARG A 384 10.96 14.13 1.60
C ARG A 384 9.78 14.76 0.88
N ILE A 385 8.73 14.91 1.66
CA ILE A 385 7.55 15.70 1.33
C ILE A 385 7.73 17.09 1.94
N THR A 386 7.47 18.12 1.16
CA THR A 386 7.38 19.51 1.63
C THR A 386 6.11 20.16 1.07
N ILE A 387 5.69 21.26 1.69
CA ILE A 387 4.55 22.06 1.22
C ILE A 387 5.09 23.34 0.62
N ARG A 388 4.71 23.61 -0.63
CA ARG A 388 5.05 24.85 -1.33
C ARG A 388 4.25 26.04 -0.79
N PRO A 389 4.67 27.28 -1.04
CA PRO A 389 3.91 28.47 -0.64
C PRO A 389 2.48 28.53 -1.19
N ASP A 390 2.24 27.92 -2.36
CA ASP A 390 0.91 27.79 -2.98
C ASP A 390 0.07 26.66 -2.36
N GLY A 391 0.60 25.94 -1.36
CA GLY A 391 -0.05 24.82 -0.68
C GLY A 391 0.09 23.47 -1.39
N ALA A 392 0.70 23.42 -2.57
CA ALA A 392 0.90 22.17 -3.30
C ALA A 392 1.95 21.27 -2.64
N ILE A 393 1.80 19.96 -2.83
CA ILE A 393 2.77 18.97 -2.37
C ILE A 393 3.99 18.98 -3.31
N ASN A 394 5.18 19.06 -2.71
CA ASN A 394 6.42 18.85 -3.40
C ASN A 394 7.10 17.60 -2.86
N LEU A 395 7.38 16.65 -3.75
CA LEU A 395 8.05 15.39 -3.46
C LEU A 395 9.48 15.46 -3.97
N HIS A 396 10.44 15.27 -3.10
CA HIS A 396 11.80 14.92 -3.47
C HIS A 396 12.04 13.46 -3.11
N TRP A 397 12.36 12.65 -4.10
CA TRP A 397 12.61 11.22 -3.92
C TRP A 397 13.98 10.84 -4.48
N GLN A 398 14.91 10.66 -3.59
CA GLN A 398 16.24 10.13 -3.88
C GLN A 398 16.16 8.61 -3.82
N ARG A 399 15.99 7.96 -4.98
CA ARG A 399 16.00 6.51 -5.06
C ARG A 399 17.30 5.94 -4.53
N SER A 400 17.21 5.00 -3.64
CA SER A 400 18.32 4.28 -3.05
C SER A 400 18.29 2.80 -3.43
N ASN A 401 19.35 2.07 -3.09
CA ASN A 401 19.46 0.61 -3.30
C ASN A 401 19.24 0.16 -4.75
N MET A 402 19.60 1.03 -5.70
CA MET A 402 19.39 0.78 -7.12
C MET A 402 20.33 -0.29 -7.67
N GLN A 403 21.52 -0.46 -7.08
CA GLN A 403 22.43 -1.54 -7.42
C GLN A 403 21.78 -2.91 -7.17
N THR A 404 21.16 -3.09 -6.01
CA THR A 404 20.37 -4.28 -5.67
C THR A 404 19.23 -4.47 -6.69
N HIS A 405 18.48 -3.40 -7.00
CA HIS A 405 17.35 -3.49 -7.93
C HIS A 405 17.79 -3.92 -9.34
N HIS A 406 18.85 -3.35 -9.86
CA HIS A 406 19.39 -3.72 -11.17
C HIS A 406 19.85 -5.18 -11.21
N ARG A 407 20.57 -5.63 -10.17
CA ARG A 407 20.97 -7.03 -10.01
C ARG A 407 19.77 -7.96 -9.98
N TRP A 408 18.73 -7.58 -9.20
CA TRP A 408 17.48 -8.35 -9.09
C TRP A 408 16.73 -8.45 -10.42
N VAL A 409 16.54 -7.35 -11.12
CA VAL A 409 15.91 -7.33 -12.44
C VAL A 409 16.67 -8.19 -13.45
N ALA A 410 18.01 -8.17 -13.45
CA ALA A 410 18.82 -9.01 -14.30
C ALA A 410 18.60 -10.51 -13.99
N LYS A 411 18.61 -10.88 -12.69
CA LYS A 411 18.32 -12.24 -12.22
C LYS A 411 16.91 -12.70 -12.60
N CYS A 412 15.91 -11.85 -12.43
CA CYS A 412 14.55 -12.15 -12.85
C CYS A 412 14.44 -12.42 -14.36
N LYS A 413 15.15 -11.64 -15.20
CA LYS A 413 15.18 -11.87 -16.65
C LYS A 413 15.80 -13.23 -16.99
N GLU A 414 16.84 -13.63 -16.31
CA GLU A 414 17.49 -14.94 -16.48
C GLU A 414 16.51 -16.07 -16.12
N ILE A 415 15.92 -16.02 -14.93
CA ILE A 415 14.90 -16.97 -14.44
C ILE A 415 13.76 -17.09 -15.45
N LEU A 416 13.21 -15.98 -15.92
CA LEU A 416 12.07 -15.98 -16.82
C LEU A 416 12.41 -16.52 -18.23
N ARG A 417 13.60 -16.22 -18.76
CA ARG A 417 14.04 -16.82 -20.01
C ARG A 417 14.14 -18.35 -19.92
N ALA A 418 14.64 -18.86 -18.82
CA ALA A 418 14.73 -20.30 -18.57
C ALA A 418 13.36 -21.00 -18.47
N THR A 419 12.26 -20.24 -18.23
CA THR A 419 10.91 -20.79 -18.35
C THR A 419 10.42 -20.97 -19.78
N GLY A 420 11.24 -20.60 -20.79
CA GLY A 420 10.93 -20.75 -22.21
C GLY A 420 10.25 -19.51 -22.82
N TYR A 421 10.37 -18.35 -22.16
CA TYR A 421 9.99 -17.05 -22.70
C TYR A 421 11.27 -16.28 -23.10
N PRO A 422 11.73 -16.37 -24.36
CA PRO A 422 13.06 -15.92 -24.76
C PRO A 422 13.21 -14.38 -24.68
N ILE A 423 12.13 -13.65 -24.80
CA ILE A 423 12.14 -12.19 -24.78
C ILE A 423 11.59 -11.72 -23.43
N VAL A 424 12.41 -11.02 -22.63
CA VAL A 424 11.96 -10.42 -21.38
C VAL A 424 12.26 -8.93 -21.40
N LEU A 425 11.20 -8.15 -21.57
CA LEU A 425 11.23 -6.69 -21.52
C LEU A 425 11.06 -6.25 -20.06
N SER A 426 11.63 -5.12 -19.68
CA SER A 426 11.43 -4.53 -18.35
C SER A 426 11.31 -3.02 -18.43
N ALA A 427 10.44 -2.44 -17.57
CA ALA A 427 10.31 -1.01 -17.40
C ALA A 427 10.22 -0.69 -15.90
N PRO A 428 11.07 0.21 -15.36
CA PRO A 428 10.95 0.67 -13.99
C PRO A 428 9.70 1.57 -13.84
N PHE A 429 9.09 1.56 -12.66
CA PHE A 429 8.01 2.50 -12.33
C PHE A 429 8.56 3.88 -12.01
N GLY A 430 7.92 4.92 -12.54
CA GLY A 430 8.23 6.33 -12.29
C GLY A 430 7.49 6.88 -11.06
N THR A 431 7.75 8.14 -10.73
CA THR A 431 7.09 8.87 -9.62
C THR A 431 5.59 9.06 -9.83
N ASP A 432 5.11 9.02 -11.06
CA ASP A 432 3.71 9.16 -11.45
C ASP A 432 2.89 7.88 -11.27
N VAL A 433 3.56 6.72 -11.09
CA VAL A 433 2.92 5.40 -10.89
C VAL A 433 3.20 4.92 -9.46
N VAL A 434 3.07 5.77 -8.47
CA VAL A 434 3.52 5.47 -7.11
C VAL A 434 2.51 4.58 -6.39
N SER A 435 2.92 3.34 -6.14
CA SER A 435 2.29 2.43 -5.18
C SER A 435 3.25 2.17 -4.01
N HIS A 436 2.74 1.67 -2.89
CA HIS A 436 3.53 1.26 -1.72
C HIS A 436 4.33 2.39 -1.04
N GLN A 437 3.85 3.63 -1.12
CA GLN A 437 4.44 4.78 -0.45
C GLN A 437 4.47 4.58 1.06
N CYS A 438 5.60 4.89 1.72
CA CYS A 438 5.76 4.71 3.17
C CYS A 438 6.83 5.65 3.77
N GLY A 439 6.98 5.62 5.10
CA GLY A 439 8.12 6.15 5.85
C GLY A 439 8.03 7.61 6.29
N THR A 440 7.08 8.38 5.82
CA THR A 440 7.04 9.84 5.95
C THR A 440 6.65 10.37 7.34
N VAL A 441 6.18 9.51 8.25
CA VAL A 441 5.87 9.83 9.65
C VAL A 441 6.28 8.62 10.50
N ARG A 442 7.54 8.22 10.41
CA ARG A 442 8.01 6.95 10.94
C ARG A 442 7.86 6.85 12.46
N PHE A 443 7.51 5.65 12.92
CA PHE A 443 7.51 5.30 14.32
C PHE A 443 8.90 4.83 14.80
N GLY A 444 9.11 4.81 16.10
CA GLY A 444 10.38 4.39 16.70
C GLY A 444 10.29 4.31 18.22
N SER A 445 11.37 3.95 18.85
CA SER A 445 11.49 3.89 20.32
C SER A 445 12.07 5.17 20.92
N ASP A 446 12.48 6.14 20.08
CA ASP A 446 13.13 7.37 20.50
C ASP A 446 12.47 8.58 19.81
N ALA A 447 11.93 9.49 20.63
CA ALA A 447 11.30 10.72 20.18
C ALA A 447 12.26 11.69 19.43
N ALA A 448 13.57 11.57 19.63
CA ALA A 448 14.55 12.38 18.92
C ALA A 448 14.74 11.98 17.46
N THR A 449 14.35 10.75 17.10
CA THR A 449 14.58 10.17 15.76
C THR A 449 13.32 9.67 15.08
N SER A 450 12.16 9.74 15.74
CA SER A 450 10.87 9.29 15.21
C SER A 450 9.76 10.28 15.56
N ALA A 451 8.71 10.31 14.75
CA ALA A 451 7.52 11.12 14.97
C ALA A 451 6.52 10.45 15.92
N LEU A 452 6.51 9.12 15.90
CA LEU A 452 5.52 8.29 16.57
C LEU A 452 6.19 7.25 17.46
N ASP A 453 5.48 6.87 18.52
CA ASP A 453 5.81 5.71 19.35
C ASP A 453 5.44 4.37 18.66
N PRO A 454 5.76 3.20 19.24
CA PRO A 454 5.42 1.89 18.67
C PRO A 454 3.91 1.60 18.52
N LEU A 455 3.04 2.40 19.12
CA LEU A 455 1.58 2.38 18.96
C LEU A 455 1.07 3.45 17.99
N CYS A 456 1.98 4.03 17.20
CA CYS A 456 1.68 5.08 16.21
C CYS A 456 1.05 6.35 16.81
N LYS A 457 1.24 6.60 18.12
CA LYS A 457 0.88 7.83 18.79
C LYS A 457 2.00 8.85 18.62
N ALA A 458 1.66 10.09 18.30
CA ALA A 458 2.64 11.17 18.18
C ALA A 458 3.29 11.47 19.53
N TRP A 459 4.63 11.56 19.58
CA TRP A 459 5.38 11.93 20.79
C TRP A 459 5.02 13.33 21.32
N ASP A 460 4.78 14.25 20.40
CA ASP A 460 4.51 15.65 20.71
C ASP A 460 3.07 15.93 21.17
N HIS A 461 2.15 14.98 20.96
CA HIS A 461 0.72 15.23 21.15
C HIS A 461 0.03 14.14 21.99
N ASP A 462 -0.86 14.58 22.88
CA ASP A 462 -1.51 13.69 23.84
C ASP A 462 -2.60 12.81 23.21
N ASN A 463 -3.17 13.21 22.05
CA ASN A 463 -4.35 12.62 21.45
C ASN A 463 -4.31 12.48 19.92
N LEU A 464 -3.09 12.46 19.35
CA LEU A 464 -2.88 12.34 17.90
C LEU A 464 -2.19 11.01 17.57
N TYR A 465 -2.79 10.25 16.67
CA TYR A 465 -2.24 9.02 16.10
C TYR A 465 -2.08 9.17 14.59
N VAL A 466 -1.12 8.46 13.99
CA VAL A 466 -0.97 8.38 12.53
C VAL A 466 -0.92 6.92 12.12
N MET A 467 -1.95 6.45 11.42
CA MET A 467 -2.13 5.02 11.14
C MET A 467 -2.35 4.72 9.66
N ASP A 468 -1.29 4.76 8.89
CA ASP A 468 -1.18 4.30 7.51
C ASP A 468 0.29 3.93 7.24
N SER A 469 0.69 3.61 6.01
CA SER A 469 2.06 3.22 5.71
C SER A 469 3.14 4.28 6.01
N SER A 470 2.77 5.50 6.38
CA SER A 470 3.74 6.55 6.77
C SER A 470 4.56 6.17 8.00
N PHE A 471 4.04 5.29 8.87
CA PHE A 471 4.75 4.88 10.08
C PHE A 471 5.96 3.96 9.82
N PHE A 472 6.09 3.35 8.67
CA PHE A 472 7.13 2.36 8.35
C PHE A 472 8.55 2.95 8.50
N PRO A 473 9.46 2.33 9.24
CA PRO A 473 10.88 2.72 9.25
C PRO A 473 11.63 2.17 8.05
N SER A 474 11.17 1.04 7.47
CA SER A 474 11.71 0.38 6.28
C SER A 474 10.60 -0.14 5.39
N SER A 475 10.85 -0.26 4.09
CA SER A 475 9.82 -0.62 3.12
C SER A 475 9.64 -2.12 2.91
N ALA A 476 10.63 -2.94 3.28
CA ALA A 476 10.74 -4.34 2.88
C ALA A 476 10.66 -4.51 1.35
N ALA A 477 10.40 -5.73 0.84
CA ALA A 477 10.30 -5.97 -0.60
C ALA A 477 8.99 -6.67 -1.01
N VAL A 478 7.95 -6.59 -0.18
CA VAL A 478 6.61 -7.14 -0.45
C VAL A 478 5.50 -6.12 -0.19
N ASN A 479 4.31 -6.39 -0.70
CA ASN A 479 3.15 -5.51 -0.63
C ASN A 479 2.79 -5.14 0.83
N PRO A 480 2.61 -3.85 1.18
CA PRO A 480 2.51 -3.38 2.57
C PRO A 480 1.12 -3.50 3.20
N ALA A 481 0.06 -3.75 2.40
CA ALA A 481 -1.33 -3.57 2.84
C ALA A 481 -1.68 -4.42 4.07
N LEU A 482 -1.20 -5.67 4.16
CA LEU A 482 -1.49 -6.54 5.29
C LEU A 482 -0.78 -6.07 6.56
N THR A 483 0.44 -5.53 6.45
CA THR A 483 1.19 -4.97 7.59
C THR A 483 0.51 -3.71 8.13
N VAL A 484 0.00 -2.84 7.24
CA VAL A 484 -0.82 -1.68 7.65
C VAL A 484 -2.10 -2.14 8.34
N ALA A 485 -2.76 -3.20 7.86
CA ALA A 485 -3.95 -3.75 8.50
C ALA A 485 -3.65 -4.30 9.90
N ALA A 486 -2.59 -5.11 10.03
CA ALA A 486 -2.18 -5.70 11.30
C ALA A 486 -1.87 -4.64 12.36
N GLN A 487 -1.04 -3.65 12.03
CA GLN A 487 -0.74 -2.55 12.95
C GLN A 487 -1.99 -1.69 13.23
N GLY A 488 -2.85 -1.46 12.23
CA GLY A 488 -4.09 -0.71 12.42
C GLY A 488 -5.08 -1.39 13.36
N LEU A 489 -5.18 -2.72 13.32
CA LEU A 489 -5.97 -3.50 14.28
C LEU A 489 -5.37 -3.41 15.69
N ARG A 490 -4.04 -3.50 15.82
CA ARG A 490 -3.32 -3.36 17.09
C ARG A 490 -3.53 -1.98 17.72
N VAL A 491 -3.39 -0.91 16.93
CA VAL A 491 -3.60 0.47 17.39
C VAL A 491 -5.09 0.71 17.73
N GLY A 492 -6.00 0.21 16.91
CA GLY A 492 -7.45 0.30 17.18
C GLY A 492 -7.86 -0.38 18.47
N ALA A 493 -7.31 -1.57 18.75
CA ALA A 493 -7.52 -2.27 20.02
C ALA A 493 -6.96 -1.46 21.20
N HIS A 494 -5.77 -0.88 21.08
CA HIS A 494 -5.20 0.00 22.10
C HIS A 494 -6.10 1.22 22.37
N ILE A 495 -6.60 1.89 21.32
CA ILE A 495 -7.50 3.05 21.46
C ILE A 495 -8.79 2.61 22.17
N ARG A 496 -9.38 1.47 21.78
CA ARG A 496 -10.59 0.92 22.41
C ARG A 496 -10.41 0.67 23.91
N GLU A 497 -9.26 0.13 24.31
CA GLU A 497 -9.02 -0.34 25.67
C GLU A 497 -8.52 0.76 26.61
N ASN A 498 -7.82 1.76 26.08
CA ASN A 498 -7.10 2.74 26.91
C ASN A 498 -7.52 4.20 26.70
N VAL A 499 -8.30 4.50 25.66
CA VAL A 499 -8.58 5.89 25.27
C VAL A 499 -10.09 6.20 25.28
N VAL A 500 -10.94 5.24 24.92
CA VAL A 500 -12.40 5.44 24.73
C VAL A 500 -13.23 4.54 25.65
N GLN A 501 -12.85 4.40 26.89
CA GLN A 501 -13.61 3.66 27.89
C GLN A 501 -14.93 4.33 28.23
#